data_917f8c9dfeb3a157a716ea49882fa7b6
#
_entry.id   917f8c9dfeb3a157a716ea49882fa7b6
#
_cell.length_a   1.000
_cell.length_b   1.000
_cell.length_c   1.000
_cell.angle_alpha   90.00
_cell.angle_beta   90.00
_cell.angle_gamma   90.00
#
_symmetry.space_group_name_H-M   'P 1'
#
loop_
_entity.id
_entity.type
_entity.pdbx_description
1 polymer ?
#
loop_
_entity_poly.entity_id
_entity_poly.type
_entity_poly.pdbx_seq_one_letter_code
_entity_poly.pdbx_strand_id
1 'polypeptide(L)'
;MTAAIGARLAQALLASQRIDADQLDIALAEQQRHGLSLADALVQLGFVAERDMCGALAELLGLCSVDVRMAEPEPEALAMLPAQHARQLCVLPLRYQPQARTLCVAMARPTDLRAQDQLIAISQGQVAHIDPMLASETDLLQALDRCYGPPLSLDSVLREW
;
A
#
# COMPACT_ATOMS: atom_id res chain seq x y z
N MET A 1 6.04 -17.45 3.81
CA MET A 1 5.92 -16.55 2.66
C MET A 1 6.71 -15.27 2.82
N THR A 2 6.64 -14.62 3.96
CA THR A 2 7.38 -13.38 4.21
C THR A 2 8.90 -13.57 4.15
N ALA A 3 9.42 -14.70 4.63
CA ALA A 3 10.85 -14.97 4.61
C ALA A 3 11.40 -15.14 3.18
N ALA A 4 10.65 -15.79 2.29
CA ALA A 4 11.07 -15.98 0.91
C ALA A 4 11.08 -14.65 0.13
N ILE A 5 10.09 -13.80 0.36
CA ILE A 5 10.02 -12.47 -0.23
C ILE A 5 11.18 -11.61 0.28
N GLY A 6 11.47 -11.68 1.58
CA GLY A 6 12.58 -10.95 2.18
C GLY A 6 13.93 -11.33 1.59
N ALA A 7 14.18 -12.61 1.41
CA ALA A 7 15.43 -13.08 0.81
C ALA A 7 15.57 -12.64 -0.65
N ARG A 8 14.51 -12.74 -1.43
CA ARG A 8 14.50 -12.29 -2.82
C ARG A 8 14.68 -10.78 -2.92
N LEU A 9 14.04 -10.03 -2.03
CA LEU A 9 14.19 -8.59 -1.97
C LEU A 9 15.63 -8.19 -1.65
N ALA A 10 16.25 -8.85 -0.68
CA ALA A 10 17.64 -8.61 -0.31
C ALA A 10 18.56 -8.84 -1.51
N GLN A 11 18.40 -9.95 -2.22
CA GLN A 11 19.20 -10.26 -3.40
C GLN A 11 19.00 -9.21 -4.50
N ALA A 12 17.76 -8.79 -4.74
CA ALA A 12 17.47 -7.80 -5.76
C ALA A 12 18.10 -6.44 -5.44
N LEU A 13 18.05 -6.02 -4.18
CA LEU A 13 18.64 -4.76 -3.74
C LEU A 13 20.16 -4.79 -3.79
N LEU A 14 20.78 -5.91 -3.42
CA LEU A 14 22.22 -6.09 -3.53
C LEU A 14 22.66 -6.08 -5.00
N ALA A 15 21.95 -6.78 -5.86
CA ALA A 15 22.26 -6.85 -7.29
C ALA A 15 22.13 -5.48 -7.97
N SER A 16 21.17 -4.66 -7.55
CA SER A 16 20.98 -3.31 -8.09
C SER A 16 21.87 -2.26 -7.40
N GLN A 17 22.70 -2.68 -6.44
CA GLN A 17 23.61 -1.82 -5.68
C GLN A 17 22.91 -0.71 -4.87
N ARG A 18 21.64 -0.93 -4.52
CA ARG A 18 20.89 -0.01 -3.67
C ARG A 18 21.28 -0.13 -2.21
N ILE A 19 21.72 -1.32 -1.79
CA ILE A 19 22.27 -1.57 -0.46
C ILE A 19 23.55 -2.40 -0.61
N ASP A 20 24.39 -2.37 0.42
CA ASP A 20 25.57 -3.23 0.51
C ASP A 20 25.33 -4.33 1.56
N ALA A 21 26.30 -5.25 1.69
CA ALA A 21 26.18 -6.37 2.62
C ALA A 21 26.10 -5.92 4.08
N ASP A 22 26.83 -4.87 4.43
CA ASP A 22 26.84 -4.32 5.80
C ASP A 22 25.46 -3.75 6.14
N GLN A 23 24.86 -3.00 5.21
CA GLN A 23 23.52 -2.45 5.40
C GLN A 23 22.47 -3.55 5.55
N LEU A 24 22.60 -4.63 4.76
CA LEU A 24 21.72 -5.77 4.87
C LEU A 24 21.82 -6.43 6.24
N ASP A 25 23.06 -6.63 6.76
CA ASP A 25 23.28 -7.22 8.06
C ASP A 25 22.65 -6.38 9.18
N ILE A 26 22.77 -5.06 9.09
CA ILE A 26 22.17 -4.14 10.06
C ILE A 26 20.65 -4.24 10.00
N ALA A 27 20.07 -4.29 8.80
CA ALA A 27 18.63 -4.39 8.61
C ALA A 27 18.08 -5.71 9.14
N LEU A 28 18.81 -6.82 8.93
CA LEU A 28 18.41 -8.13 9.45
C LEU A 28 18.44 -8.15 10.98
N ALA A 29 19.44 -7.52 11.60
CA ALA A 29 19.48 -7.40 13.06
C ALA A 29 18.31 -6.58 13.59
N GLU A 30 17.98 -5.49 12.93
CA GLU A 30 16.85 -4.64 13.30
C GLU A 30 15.52 -5.38 13.14
N GLN A 31 15.39 -6.19 12.09
CA GLN A 31 14.22 -7.02 11.85
C GLN A 31 13.98 -7.98 13.01
N GLN A 32 15.04 -8.62 13.48
CA GLN A 32 14.94 -9.57 14.62
C GLN A 32 14.60 -8.84 15.92
N ARG A 33 15.11 -7.63 16.11
CA ARG A 33 14.89 -6.86 17.33
C ARG A 33 13.46 -6.38 17.49
N HIS A 34 12.85 -5.92 16.40
CA HIS A 34 11.56 -5.24 16.43
C HIS A 34 10.44 -6.00 15.74
N GLY A 35 10.70 -7.19 15.20
CA GLY A 35 9.69 -7.97 14.51
C GLY A 35 9.20 -7.35 13.21
N LEU A 36 10.01 -6.51 12.59
CA LEU A 36 9.67 -5.83 11.34
C LEU A 36 9.92 -6.72 10.13
N SER A 37 9.29 -6.41 8.99
CA SER A 37 9.70 -7.00 7.73
C SER A 37 11.05 -6.41 7.30
N LEU A 38 11.78 -7.11 6.43
CA LEU A 38 13.05 -6.58 5.92
C LEU A 38 12.86 -5.26 5.19
N ALA A 39 11.77 -5.15 4.41
CA ALA A 39 11.45 -3.92 3.70
C ALA A 39 11.25 -2.75 4.68
N ASP A 40 10.48 -2.96 5.73
CA ASP A 40 10.23 -1.93 6.73
C ASP A 40 11.51 -1.54 7.46
N ALA A 41 12.36 -2.52 7.80
CA ALA A 41 13.62 -2.26 8.47
C ALA A 41 14.54 -1.40 7.61
N LEU A 42 14.68 -1.72 6.32
CA LEU A 42 15.53 -0.95 5.40
C LEU A 42 15.02 0.49 5.23
N VAL A 43 13.72 0.68 5.16
CA VAL A 43 13.13 2.01 5.02
C VAL A 43 13.31 2.83 6.31
N GLN A 44 13.07 2.22 7.48
CA GLN A 44 13.22 2.91 8.76
C GLN A 44 14.67 3.32 9.03
N LEU A 45 15.62 2.50 8.62
CA LEU A 45 17.05 2.81 8.77
C LEU A 45 17.53 3.85 7.76
N GLY A 46 16.71 4.19 6.78
CA GLY A 46 17.05 5.18 5.77
C GLY A 46 17.97 4.66 4.67
N PHE A 47 18.15 3.35 4.58
CA PHE A 47 19.02 2.75 3.56
C PHE A 47 18.37 2.71 2.18
N VAL A 48 17.03 2.62 2.13
CA VAL A 48 16.26 2.62 0.90
C VAL A 48 15.06 3.55 1.08
N ALA A 49 14.81 4.39 0.09
CA ALA A 49 13.64 5.24 0.10
C ALA A 49 12.37 4.40 -0.05
N GLU A 50 11.28 4.82 0.58
CA GLU A 50 10.02 4.09 0.57
C GLU A 50 9.52 3.83 -0.85
N ARG A 51 9.65 4.81 -1.74
CA ARG A 51 9.24 4.66 -3.15
C ARG A 51 10.09 3.67 -3.91
N ASP A 52 11.40 3.67 -3.67
CA ASP A 52 12.30 2.71 -4.29
C ASP A 52 11.99 1.30 -3.80
N MET A 53 11.65 1.16 -2.53
CA MET A 53 11.22 -0.11 -1.96
C MET A 53 9.92 -0.60 -2.61
N CYS A 54 8.96 0.30 -2.81
CA CYS A 54 7.71 -0.04 -3.50
C CYS A 54 7.98 -0.55 -4.91
N GLY A 55 8.86 0.10 -5.66
CA GLY A 55 9.22 -0.35 -7.01
C GLY A 55 9.84 -1.74 -7.01
N ALA A 56 10.77 -1.99 -6.09
CA ALA A 56 11.43 -3.28 -5.98
C ALA A 56 10.44 -4.39 -5.60
N LEU A 57 9.56 -4.13 -4.64
CA LEU A 57 8.53 -5.09 -4.23
C LEU A 57 7.54 -5.37 -5.36
N ALA A 58 7.13 -4.35 -6.10
CA ALA A 58 6.22 -4.53 -7.23
C ALA A 58 6.82 -5.46 -8.28
N GLU A 59 8.09 -5.28 -8.61
CA GLU A 59 8.79 -6.16 -9.55
C GLU A 59 8.82 -7.61 -9.05
N LEU A 60 9.14 -7.80 -7.77
CA LEU A 60 9.21 -9.14 -7.18
C LEU A 60 7.85 -9.84 -7.16
N LEU A 61 6.79 -9.09 -6.92
CA LEU A 61 5.43 -9.63 -6.82
C LEU A 61 4.74 -9.72 -8.18
N GLY A 62 5.35 -9.19 -9.23
CA GLY A 62 4.73 -9.16 -10.56
C GLY A 62 3.55 -8.20 -10.64
N LEU A 63 3.52 -7.19 -9.78
CA LEU A 63 2.46 -6.20 -9.72
C LEU A 63 2.92 -4.87 -10.30
N CYS A 64 1.96 -4.02 -10.65
CA CYS A 64 2.24 -2.64 -11.02
C CYS A 64 2.35 -1.79 -9.77
N SER A 65 3.23 -0.80 -9.79
CA SER A 65 3.27 0.23 -8.77
C SER A 65 2.56 1.48 -9.29
N VAL A 66 2.02 2.28 -8.39
CA VAL A 66 1.35 3.52 -8.74
C VAL A 66 1.82 4.64 -7.82
N ASP A 67 2.02 5.83 -8.39
CA ASP A 67 2.31 7.02 -7.61
C ASP A 67 0.98 7.72 -7.29
N VAL A 68 0.47 7.46 -6.10
CA VAL A 68 -0.85 7.97 -5.69
C VAL A 68 -0.86 9.49 -5.49
N ARG A 69 0.31 10.12 -5.43
CA ARG A 69 0.39 11.59 -5.39
C ARG A 69 -0.08 12.21 -6.71
N MET A 70 0.12 11.49 -7.80
CA MET A 70 -0.24 11.93 -9.15
C MET A 70 -1.52 11.25 -9.65
N ALA A 71 -2.04 10.29 -8.91
CA ALA A 71 -3.24 9.55 -9.32
C ALA A 71 -4.48 10.41 -9.14
N GLU A 72 -5.42 10.26 -10.06
CA GLU A 72 -6.73 10.89 -9.99
C GLU A 72 -7.78 9.78 -9.89
N PRO A 73 -8.16 9.37 -8.66
CA PRO A 73 -9.15 8.32 -8.49
C PRO A 73 -10.50 8.71 -9.09
N GLU A 74 -11.17 7.76 -9.73
CA GLU A 74 -12.50 7.99 -10.26
C GLU A 74 -13.51 8.18 -9.11
N PRO A 75 -14.42 9.15 -9.21
CA PRO A 75 -15.43 9.35 -8.16
C PRO A 75 -16.29 8.10 -7.91
N GLU A 76 -16.57 7.33 -8.95
CA GLU A 76 -17.33 6.08 -8.82
C GLU A 76 -16.59 5.05 -7.98
N ALA A 77 -15.27 4.95 -8.16
CA ALA A 77 -14.45 4.06 -7.36
C ALA A 77 -14.40 4.51 -5.90
N LEU A 78 -14.22 5.81 -5.66
CA LEU A 78 -14.23 6.36 -4.31
C LEU A 78 -15.56 6.12 -3.59
N ALA A 79 -16.66 6.22 -4.31
CA ALA A 79 -17.99 6.01 -3.75
C ALA A 79 -18.23 4.56 -3.32
N MET A 80 -17.50 3.60 -3.88
CA MET A 80 -17.66 2.19 -3.54
C MET A 80 -17.05 1.81 -2.20
N LEU A 81 -16.10 2.62 -1.70
CA LEU A 81 -15.40 2.34 -0.44
C LEU A 81 -15.54 3.55 0.48
N PRO A 82 -16.24 3.43 1.62
CA PRO A 82 -16.34 4.51 2.58
C PRO A 82 -14.96 4.91 3.12
N ALA A 83 -14.79 6.20 3.43
CA ALA A 83 -13.53 6.74 3.93
C ALA A 83 -13.01 6.00 5.16
N GLN A 84 -13.89 5.63 6.07
CA GLN A 84 -13.52 4.90 7.28
C GLN A 84 -12.83 3.59 6.95
N HIS A 85 -13.39 2.81 6.02
CA HIS A 85 -12.81 1.54 5.60
C HIS A 85 -11.53 1.73 4.80
N ALA A 86 -11.49 2.75 3.95
CA ALA A 86 -10.30 3.06 3.17
C ALA A 86 -9.10 3.38 4.08
N ARG A 87 -9.33 4.15 5.13
CA ARG A 87 -8.29 4.49 6.10
C ARG A 87 -7.88 3.28 6.94
N GLN A 88 -8.86 2.49 7.37
CA GLN A 88 -8.61 1.31 8.20
C GLN A 88 -7.78 0.27 7.45
N LEU A 89 -8.07 0.06 6.17
CA LEU A 89 -7.38 -0.92 5.34
C LEU A 89 -6.16 -0.35 4.64
N CYS A 90 -5.98 0.97 4.67
CA CYS A 90 -4.93 1.69 3.93
C CYS A 90 -4.98 1.36 2.44
N VAL A 91 -6.16 1.56 1.84
CA VAL A 91 -6.45 1.24 0.45
C VAL A 91 -7.11 2.45 -0.20
N LEU A 92 -6.64 2.80 -1.40
CA LEU A 92 -7.22 3.88 -2.19
C LEU A 92 -7.85 3.30 -3.45
N PRO A 93 -9.19 3.32 -3.60
CA PRO A 93 -9.82 2.91 -4.85
C PRO A 93 -9.44 3.86 -5.97
N LEU A 94 -9.03 3.32 -7.11
CA LEU A 94 -8.57 4.12 -8.25
C LEU A 94 -9.55 4.09 -9.40
N ARG A 95 -10.03 2.90 -9.75
CA ARG A 95 -10.89 2.71 -10.91
C ARG A 95 -11.82 1.52 -10.68
N TYR A 96 -13.05 1.65 -11.13
CA TYR A 96 -14.01 0.56 -11.12
C TYR A 96 -14.44 0.21 -12.54
N GLN A 97 -14.37 -1.08 -12.87
CA GLN A 97 -14.80 -1.60 -14.16
C GLN A 97 -16.08 -2.43 -13.94
N PRO A 98 -17.26 -1.87 -14.20
CA PRO A 98 -18.52 -2.57 -13.90
C PRO A 98 -18.72 -3.84 -14.73
N GLN A 99 -18.24 -3.86 -15.95
CA GLN A 99 -18.35 -5.02 -16.83
C GLN A 99 -17.57 -6.22 -16.31
N ALA A 100 -16.39 -5.99 -15.80
CA ALA A 100 -15.53 -7.01 -15.22
C ALA A 100 -15.75 -7.17 -13.71
N ARG A 101 -16.55 -6.31 -13.09
CA ARG A 101 -16.75 -6.25 -11.63
C ARG A 101 -15.42 -6.21 -10.89
N THR A 102 -14.48 -5.47 -11.44
CA THR A 102 -13.12 -5.36 -10.91
C THR A 102 -12.87 -3.95 -10.39
N LEU A 103 -12.38 -3.87 -9.16
CA LEU A 103 -11.97 -2.62 -8.54
C LEU A 103 -10.44 -2.56 -8.51
N CYS A 104 -9.87 -1.58 -9.18
CA CYS A 104 -8.44 -1.31 -9.13
C CYS A 104 -8.15 -0.43 -7.92
N VAL A 105 -7.27 -0.88 -7.04
CA VAL A 105 -6.96 -0.20 -5.78
C VAL A 105 -5.45 -0.07 -5.60
N ALA A 106 -5.05 1.02 -4.94
CA ALA A 106 -3.67 1.18 -4.48
C ALA A 106 -3.58 0.69 -3.04
N MET A 107 -2.63 -0.19 -2.76
CA MET A 107 -2.45 -0.82 -1.47
C MET A 107 -0.97 -0.80 -1.07
N ALA A 108 -0.69 -0.58 0.20
CA ALA A 108 0.66 -0.71 0.72
C ALA A 108 1.06 -2.18 0.90
N ARG A 109 0.07 -3.06 1.12
CA ARG A 109 0.28 -4.49 1.34
C ARG A 109 -0.64 -5.29 0.42
N PRO A 110 -0.28 -5.40 -0.89
CA PRO A 110 -1.16 -6.03 -1.87
C PRO A 110 -1.32 -7.54 -1.68
N THR A 111 -0.49 -8.17 -0.87
CA THR A 111 -0.59 -9.59 -0.55
C THR A 111 -1.55 -9.87 0.61
N ASP A 112 -2.12 -8.84 1.22
CA ASP A 112 -3.09 -9.01 2.31
C ASP A 112 -4.45 -9.40 1.75
N LEU A 113 -4.71 -10.70 1.73
CA LEU A 113 -5.97 -11.25 1.20
C LEU A 113 -7.17 -10.87 2.07
N ARG A 114 -6.97 -10.63 3.37
CA ARG A 114 -8.05 -10.20 4.25
C ARG A 114 -8.58 -8.83 3.86
N ALA A 115 -7.66 -7.92 3.53
CA ALA A 115 -8.07 -6.59 3.07
C ALA A 115 -8.86 -6.69 1.76
N GLN A 116 -8.42 -7.54 0.83
CA GLN A 116 -9.12 -7.74 -0.42
C GLN A 116 -10.51 -8.34 -0.21
N ASP A 117 -10.63 -9.34 0.66
CA ASP A 117 -11.92 -9.95 0.98
C ASP A 117 -12.87 -8.95 1.63
N GLN A 118 -12.36 -8.09 2.52
CA GLN A 118 -13.16 -7.05 3.15
C GLN A 118 -13.64 -6.02 2.13
N LEU A 119 -12.80 -5.67 1.16
CA LEU A 119 -13.21 -4.75 0.09
C LEU A 119 -14.36 -5.32 -0.73
N ILE A 120 -14.30 -6.60 -1.07
CA ILE A 120 -15.36 -7.27 -1.80
C ILE A 120 -16.65 -7.29 -0.97
N ALA A 121 -16.55 -7.60 0.31
CA ALA A 121 -17.71 -7.62 1.21
C ALA A 121 -18.35 -6.25 1.38
N ILE A 122 -17.54 -5.19 1.51
CA ILE A 122 -18.03 -3.82 1.66
C ILE A 122 -18.78 -3.36 0.42
N SER A 123 -18.38 -3.83 -0.76
CA SER A 123 -19.01 -3.43 -2.02
C SER A 123 -20.41 -4.02 -2.23
N GLN A 124 -20.87 -4.91 -1.35
CA GLN A 124 -22.19 -5.54 -1.40
C GLN A 124 -22.47 -6.24 -2.71
N GLY A 125 -21.48 -6.95 -3.24
CA GLY A 125 -21.60 -7.74 -4.46
C GLY A 125 -21.32 -6.97 -5.75
N GLN A 126 -21.01 -5.69 -5.68
CA GLN A 126 -20.66 -4.92 -6.87
C GLN A 126 -19.25 -5.24 -7.38
N VAL A 127 -18.36 -5.66 -6.49
CA VAL A 127 -16.98 -6.02 -6.83
C VAL A 127 -16.81 -7.52 -6.63
N ALA A 128 -16.35 -8.20 -7.67
CA ALA A 128 -16.00 -9.62 -7.62
C ALA A 128 -14.51 -9.85 -7.54
N HIS A 129 -13.72 -8.92 -8.10
CA HIS A 129 -12.27 -9.04 -8.16
C HIS A 129 -11.61 -7.74 -7.76
N ILE A 130 -10.45 -7.86 -7.11
CA ILE A 130 -9.61 -6.72 -6.76
C ILE A 130 -8.35 -6.80 -7.62
N ASP A 131 -7.98 -5.68 -8.23
CA ASP A 131 -6.73 -5.53 -8.98
C ASP A 131 -5.81 -4.62 -8.16
N PRO A 132 -4.89 -5.18 -7.34
CA PRO A 132 -4.07 -4.38 -6.46
C PRO A 132 -2.89 -3.78 -7.21
N MET A 133 -2.59 -2.53 -6.89
CA MET A 133 -1.36 -1.85 -7.30
C MET A 133 -0.60 -1.44 -6.04
N LEU A 134 0.71 -1.58 -6.07
CA LEU A 134 1.54 -1.28 -4.92
C LEU A 134 1.80 0.22 -4.83
N ALA A 135 1.60 0.79 -3.65
CA ALA A 135 1.87 2.19 -3.38
C ALA A 135 2.52 2.35 -2.01
N SER A 136 3.26 3.44 -1.83
CA SER A 136 3.86 3.80 -0.56
C SER A 136 2.77 4.09 0.48
N GLU A 137 2.92 3.55 1.69
CA GLU A 137 1.95 3.77 2.77
C GLU A 137 1.81 5.25 3.10
N THR A 138 2.93 5.97 3.18
CA THR A 138 2.92 7.41 3.45
C THR A 138 2.15 8.17 2.37
N ASP A 139 2.41 7.86 1.10
CA ASP A 139 1.72 8.50 -0.02
C ASP A 139 0.23 8.13 -0.02
N LEU A 140 -0.11 6.89 0.34
CA LEU A 140 -1.50 6.46 0.45
C LEU A 140 -2.27 7.24 1.51
N LEU A 141 -1.68 7.42 2.68
CA LEU A 141 -2.33 8.16 3.76
C LEU A 141 -2.58 9.61 3.36
N GLN A 142 -1.63 10.23 2.69
CA GLN A 142 -1.79 11.59 2.18
C GLN A 142 -2.87 11.65 1.09
N ALA A 143 -2.89 10.66 0.19
CA ALA A 143 -3.89 10.59 -0.86
C ALA A 143 -5.30 10.38 -0.31
N LEU A 144 -5.43 9.56 0.73
CA LEU A 144 -6.71 9.35 1.39
C LEU A 144 -7.24 10.66 1.99
N ASP A 145 -6.38 11.45 2.63
CA ASP A 145 -6.76 12.76 3.16
C ASP A 145 -7.19 13.71 2.04
N ARG A 146 -6.51 13.67 0.91
CA ARG A 146 -6.84 14.52 -0.24
C ARG A 146 -8.17 14.12 -0.89
N CYS A 147 -8.40 12.82 -1.03
CA CYS A 147 -9.58 12.30 -1.76
C CYS A 147 -10.82 12.21 -0.91
N TYR A 148 -10.69 11.86 0.36
CA TYR A 148 -11.82 11.68 1.28
C TYR A 148 -11.95 12.80 2.31
N GLY A 149 -11.00 13.73 2.35
CA GLY A 149 -10.90 14.76 3.37
C GLY A 149 -10.18 14.26 4.62
N PRO A 150 -9.81 15.18 5.53
CA PRO A 150 -9.10 14.80 6.76
C PRO A 150 -9.97 13.94 7.67
N PRO A 151 -9.35 13.15 8.56
CA PRO A 151 -10.12 12.36 9.52
C PRO A 151 -11.07 13.26 10.31
N LEU A 152 -12.25 12.72 10.63
CA LEU A 152 -13.22 13.47 11.45
C LEU A 152 -12.58 13.81 12.79
N SER A 153 -12.34 15.09 13.02
CA SER A 153 -11.90 15.61 14.29
C SER A 153 -13.05 16.39 14.92
N LEU A 154 -12.93 16.66 16.21
CA LEU A 154 -13.93 17.46 16.90
C LEU A 154 -14.13 18.82 16.20
N ASP A 155 -13.03 19.40 15.74
CA ASP A 155 -13.09 20.69 15.02
C ASP A 155 -13.85 20.58 13.70
N SER A 156 -13.69 19.47 12.96
CA SER A 156 -14.43 19.24 11.74
C SER A 156 -15.92 19.09 11.99
N VAL A 157 -16.30 18.40 13.06
CA VAL A 157 -17.69 18.24 13.44
C VAL A 157 -18.31 19.59 13.84
N LEU A 158 -17.56 20.40 14.59
CA LEU A 158 -18.03 21.72 15.01
C LEU A 158 -18.17 22.69 13.84
N ARG A 159 -17.38 22.55 12.78
CA ARG A 159 -17.48 23.43 11.61
C ARG A 159 -18.71 23.14 10.76
N GLU A 160 -19.22 21.93 10.79
CA GLU A 160 -20.42 21.55 10.06
C GLU A 160 -21.71 22.01 10.76
N TRP A 161 -21.61 22.43 12.01
CA TRP A 161 -22.70 22.99 12.79
C TRP A 161 -22.66 24.52 12.73
#